data_772cfac11518709f54482497c6a5627f
#
_entry.id   772cfac11518709f54482497c6a5627f
#
_cell.length_a   1.000
_cell.length_b   1.000
_cell.length_c   1.000
_cell.angle_alpha   90.00
_cell.angle_beta   90.00
_cell.angle_gamma   90.00
#
_symmetry.space_group_name_H-M   'P 1'
#
loop_
_entity.id
_entity.type
_entity.pdbx_description
1 polymer ?
#
loop_
_entity_poly.entity_id
_entity_poly.type
_entity_poly.pdbx_seq_one_letter_code
_entity_poly.pdbx_strand_id
1 'polypeptide(L)'
;MTDNAQTINMQDNRTVVGLLRAGDEKCFDALFRRYYKPLCTYATRFVTPARAEELVQDTLMWVWENRTSLLPEMPLKSLLFTIVKNKAINHMSRDTIKNRVIRQLAEYYEEEFDDPDFYLEGELVERLTAALRKMPPEFQQTFRMHRLEGRTPKEIAAALGVSPQTVNYRIGQTVRLLREELKEYWPLVVLLLWPDLH
;
A
#
# COMPACT_ATOMS: atom_id res chain seq x y z
N MET A 1 5.13 -11.08 43.26
CA MET A 1 5.68 -11.25 41.91
C MET A 1 5.16 -10.08 41.09
N THR A 2 5.97 -9.05 40.98
CA THR A 2 5.64 -7.77 40.33
C THR A 2 5.70 -7.99 38.83
N ASP A 3 4.53 -7.95 38.19
CA ASP A 3 4.37 -7.97 36.74
C ASP A 3 4.90 -6.62 36.19
N ASN A 4 6.16 -6.64 35.80
CA ASN A 4 6.82 -5.49 35.19
C ASN A 4 6.40 -5.44 33.70
N ALA A 5 5.14 -5.04 33.45
CA ALA A 5 4.64 -4.79 32.12
C ALA A 5 5.42 -3.60 31.55
N GLN A 6 6.57 -3.85 30.94
CA GLN A 6 7.28 -2.85 30.15
C GLN A 6 6.30 -2.36 29.08
N THR A 7 5.80 -1.14 29.28
CA THR A 7 4.93 -0.47 28.32
C THR A 7 5.70 -0.31 27.02
N ILE A 8 5.38 -1.10 26.00
CA ILE A 8 6.03 -1.04 24.70
C ILE A 8 5.79 0.35 24.11
N ASN A 9 6.88 1.08 23.83
CA ASN A 9 6.77 2.37 23.17
C ASN A 9 6.39 2.17 21.70
N MET A 10 5.11 2.28 21.40
CA MET A 10 4.56 2.13 20.04
C MET A 10 4.95 3.26 19.08
N GLN A 11 5.68 4.29 19.54
CA GLN A 11 6.22 5.35 18.68
C GLN A 11 7.59 4.99 18.11
N ASP A 12 8.31 4.06 18.75
CA ASP A 12 9.56 3.54 18.22
C ASP A 12 9.31 2.39 17.25
N ASN A 13 9.16 2.75 16.00
CA ASN A 13 8.85 1.83 14.92
C ASN A 13 9.87 0.67 14.81
N ARG A 14 11.17 0.97 14.97
CA ARG A 14 12.24 -0.03 14.85
C ARG A 14 12.13 -1.08 15.94
N THR A 15 11.90 -0.66 17.18
CA THR A 15 11.70 -1.57 18.31
C THR A 15 10.42 -2.40 18.12
N VAL A 16 9.30 -1.77 17.72
CA VAL A 16 8.03 -2.48 17.49
C VAL A 16 8.18 -3.53 16.39
N VAL A 17 8.75 -3.18 15.24
CA VAL A 17 8.99 -4.14 14.15
C VAL A 17 9.94 -5.25 14.59
N GLY A 18 10.99 -4.94 15.35
CA GLY A 18 11.90 -5.95 15.92
C GLY A 18 11.20 -6.96 16.80
N LEU A 19 10.33 -6.51 17.72
CA LEU A 19 9.54 -7.38 18.60
C LEU A 19 8.52 -8.22 17.82
N LEU A 20 7.83 -7.63 16.84
CA LEU A 20 6.92 -8.38 15.95
C LEU A 20 7.65 -9.49 15.20
N ARG A 21 8.81 -9.19 14.61
CA ARG A 21 9.65 -10.18 13.92
C ARG A 21 10.12 -11.33 14.83
N ALA A 22 10.35 -11.02 16.10
CA ALA A 22 10.68 -12.01 17.12
C ALA A 22 9.46 -12.85 17.56
N GLY A 23 8.25 -12.51 17.12
CA GLY A 23 7.01 -13.21 17.47
C GLY A 23 6.45 -12.81 18.84
N ASP A 24 6.74 -11.61 19.32
CA ASP A 24 6.22 -11.11 20.59
C ASP A 24 4.71 -10.82 20.49
N GLU A 25 3.89 -11.72 21.05
CA GLU A 25 2.43 -11.62 21.06
C GLU A 25 1.92 -10.39 21.84
N LYS A 26 2.64 -9.98 22.91
CA LYS A 26 2.27 -8.78 23.68
C LYS A 26 2.44 -7.52 22.84
N CYS A 27 3.48 -7.46 22.01
CA CYS A 27 3.69 -6.39 21.06
C CYS A 27 2.58 -6.36 20.01
N PHE A 28 2.19 -7.52 19.50
CA PHE A 28 1.07 -7.60 18.55
C PHE A 28 -0.27 -7.18 19.17
N ASP A 29 -0.56 -7.59 20.40
CA ASP A 29 -1.77 -7.18 21.14
C ASP A 29 -1.79 -5.65 21.35
N ALA A 30 -0.65 -5.06 21.72
CA ALA A 30 -0.53 -3.61 21.85
C ALA A 30 -0.74 -2.88 20.50
N LEU A 31 -0.19 -3.42 19.40
CA LEU A 31 -0.40 -2.94 18.05
C LEU A 31 -1.88 -2.98 17.67
N PHE A 32 -2.52 -4.13 17.90
CA PHE A 32 -3.95 -4.34 17.62
C PHE A 32 -4.79 -3.30 18.35
N ARG A 33 -4.64 -3.17 19.68
CA ARG A 33 -5.41 -2.20 20.51
C ARG A 33 -5.21 -0.76 20.07
N ARG A 34 -4.00 -0.40 19.65
CA ARG A 34 -3.67 0.96 19.22
C ARG A 34 -4.29 1.32 17.87
N TYR A 35 -4.25 0.40 16.90
CA TYR A 35 -4.58 0.72 15.52
C TYR A 35 -5.95 0.23 15.06
N TYR A 36 -6.58 -0.76 15.72
CA TYR A 36 -7.85 -1.33 15.28
C TYR A 36 -8.94 -0.27 15.07
N LYS A 37 -9.26 0.50 16.13
CA LYS A 37 -10.30 1.52 16.05
C LYS A 37 -10.01 2.65 15.06
N PRO A 38 -8.81 3.27 15.04
CA PRO A 38 -8.44 4.25 14.02
C PRO A 38 -8.54 3.72 12.59
N LEU A 39 -8.08 2.49 12.32
CA LEU A 39 -8.14 1.86 11.01
C LEU A 39 -9.60 1.58 10.59
N CYS A 40 -10.46 1.08 11.51
CA CYS A 40 -11.88 0.91 11.23
C CYS A 40 -12.54 2.24 10.86
N THR A 41 -12.31 3.30 11.66
CA THR A 41 -12.83 4.64 11.37
C THR A 41 -12.35 5.15 10.02
N TYR A 42 -11.10 4.89 9.65
CA TYR A 42 -10.57 5.27 8.34
C TYR A 42 -11.23 4.47 7.20
N ALA A 43 -11.38 3.15 7.37
CA ALA A 43 -11.95 2.27 6.36
C ALA A 43 -13.43 2.59 6.07
N THR A 44 -14.20 3.10 7.05
CA THR A 44 -15.61 3.48 6.85
C THR A 44 -15.81 4.63 5.86
N ARG A 45 -14.75 5.33 5.48
CA ARG A 45 -14.78 6.31 4.37
C ARG A 45 -15.02 5.65 3.01
N PHE A 46 -14.72 4.36 2.88
CA PHE A 46 -14.71 3.61 1.62
C PHE A 46 -15.75 2.49 1.60
N VAL A 47 -15.99 1.84 2.74
CA VAL A 47 -16.83 0.64 2.86
C VAL A 47 -17.78 0.76 4.06
N THR A 48 -18.74 -0.16 4.17
CA THR A 48 -19.66 -0.23 5.33
C THR A 48 -18.91 -0.56 6.62
N PRO A 49 -19.42 -0.17 7.81
CA PRO A 49 -18.75 -0.47 9.09
C PRO A 49 -18.42 -1.94 9.29
N ALA A 50 -19.34 -2.85 8.99
CA ALA A 50 -19.10 -4.30 9.11
C ALA A 50 -17.96 -4.77 8.22
N ARG A 51 -17.87 -4.25 6.98
CA ARG A 51 -16.79 -4.57 6.07
C ARG A 51 -15.45 -3.93 6.48
N ALA A 52 -15.50 -2.74 7.08
CA ALA A 52 -14.31 -2.06 7.62
C ALA A 52 -13.66 -2.90 8.72
N GLU A 53 -14.46 -3.45 9.64
CA GLU A 53 -13.95 -4.32 10.71
C GLU A 53 -13.27 -5.57 10.17
N GLU A 54 -13.88 -6.24 9.19
CA GLU A 54 -13.33 -7.42 8.52
C GLU A 54 -12.00 -7.10 7.84
N LEU A 55 -11.94 -6.04 7.03
CA LEU A 55 -10.72 -5.63 6.34
C LEU A 55 -9.58 -5.26 7.30
N VAL A 56 -9.90 -4.66 8.43
CA VAL A 56 -8.90 -4.27 9.43
C VAL A 56 -8.38 -5.51 10.16
N GLN A 57 -9.25 -6.45 10.53
CA GLN A 57 -8.82 -7.73 11.12
C GLN A 57 -7.90 -8.49 10.17
N ASP A 58 -8.29 -8.64 8.91
CA ASP A 58 -7.47 -9.27 7.88
C ASP A 58 -6.11 -8.57 7.69
N THR A 59 -6.08 -7.24 7.82
CA THR A 59 -4.83 -6.48 7.69
C THR A 59 -3.90 -6.72 8.86
N LEU A 60 -4.42 -6.71 10.09
CA LEU A 60 -3.61 -6.96 11.27
C LEU A 60 -3.11 -8.42 11.33
N MET A 61 -3.96 -9.38 10.93
CA MET A 61 -3.54 -10.78 10.77
C MET A 61 -2.44 -10.93 9.72
N TRP A 62 -2.60 -10.29 8.57
CA TRP A 62 -1.56 -10.30 7.53
C TRP A 62 -0.22 -9.77 8.06
N VAL A 63 -0.21 -8.69 8.84
CA VAL A 63 1.02 -8.16 9.46
C VAL A 63 1.67 -9.20 10.39
N TRP A 64 0.87 -9.92 11.17
CA TRP A 64 1.37 -10.98 12.03
C TRP A 64 1.96 -12.15 11.25
N GLU A 65 1.27 -12.61 10.23
CA GLU A 65 1.71 -13.72 9.38
C GLU A 65 2.99 -13.38 8.61
N ASN A 66 3.11 -12.14 8.14
CA ASN A 66 4.25 -11.66 7.37
C ASN A 66 5.30 -10.91 8.20
N ARG A 67 5.24 -11.00 9.54
CA ARG A 67 6.08 -10.23 10.46
C ARG A 67 7.58 -10.36 10.23
N THR A 68 8.06 -11.52 9.77
CA THR A 68 9.47 -11.76 9.47
C THR A 68 9.97 -10.96 8.26
N SER A 69 9.08 -10.56 7.37
CA SER A 69 9.37 -9.77 6.18
C SER A 69 9.26 -8.26 6.40
N LEU A 70 8.78 -7.82 7.57
CA LEU A 70 8.69 -6.40 7.88
C LEU A 70 10.08 -5.78 7.98
N LEU A 71 10.25 -4.61 7.38
CA LEU A 71 11.50 -3.83 7.46
C LEU A 71 11.42 -2.85 8.63
N PRO A 72 12.44 -2.81 9.52
CA PRO A 72 12.44 -1.90 10.67
C PRO A 72 12.38 -0.41 10.31
N GLU A 73 12.83 -0.05 9.11
CA GLU A 73 12.82 1.30 8.57
C GLU A 73 11.46 1.72 8.03
N MET A 74 10.59 0.75 7.75
CA MET A 74 9.26 1.00 7.20
C MET A 74 8.30 1.44 8.32
N PRO A 75 7.67 2.61 8.23
CA PRO A 75 6.71 3.06 9.22
C PRO A 75 5.49 2.13 9.23
N LEU A 76 5.32 1.39 10.33
CA LEU A 76 4.27 0.38 10.48
C LEU A 76 2.87 1.01 10.42
N LYS A 77 2.71 2.23 10.93
CA LYS A 77 1.45 2.97 10.85
C LYS A 77 1.05 3.20 9.40
N SER A 78 1.94 3.78 8.59
CA SER A 78 1.68 4.04 7.16
C SER A 78 1.40 2.75 6.40
N LEU A 79 2.13 1.67 6.68
CA LEU A 79 1.88 0.35 6.12
C LEU A 79 0.45 -0.11 6.39
N LEU A 80 -0.02 -0.06 7.64
CA LEU A 80 -1.36 -0.48 8.04
C LEU A 80 -2.45 0.31 7.30
N PHE A 81 -2.35 1.66 7.28
CA PHE A 81 -3.33 2.51 6.61
C PHE A 81 -3.35 2.28 5.09
N THR A 82 -2.17 2.08 4.47
CA THR A 82 -2.06 1.77 3.04
C THR A 82 -2.72 0.43 2.68
N ILE A 83 -2.48 -0.63 3.48
CA ILE A 83 -3.12 -1.93 3.25
C ILE A 83 -4.64 -1.82 3.35
N VAL A 84 -5.13 -1.18 4.42
CA VAL A 84 -6.58 -1.02 4.65
C VAL A 84 -7.23 -0.22 3.52
N LYS A 85 -6.61 0.89 3.10
CA LYS A 85 -7.07 1.71 1.97
C LYS A 85 -7.20 0.89 0.69
N ASN A 86 -6.15 0.15 0.34
CA ASN A 86 -6.12 -0.64 -0.89
C ASN A 86 -7.16 -1.77 -0.86
N LYS A 87 -7.24 -2.51 0.25
CA LYS A 87 -8.29 -3.53 0.43
C LYS A 87 -9.70 -2.92 0.34
N ALA A 88 -9.92 -1.76 0.95
CA ALA A 88 -11.22 -1.09 0.92
C ALA A 88 -11.58 -0.59 -0.49
N ILE A 89 -10.63 0.00 -1.22
CA ILE A 89 -10.84 0.46 -2.60
C ILE A 89 -11.14 -0.73 -3.53
N ASN A 90 -10.46 -1.86 -3.38
CA ASN A 90 -10.71 -3.06 -4.19
C ASN A 90 -12.12 -3.63 -4.00
N HIS A 91 -12.75 -3.39 -2.85
CA HIS A 91 -14.15 -3.76 -2.61
C HIS A 91 -15.19 -2.80 -3.21
N MET A 92 -14.77 -1.62 -3.64
CA MET A 92 -15.65 -0.72 -4.37
C MET A 92 -15.81 -1.25 -5.80
N SER A 93 -17.03 -1.23 -6.34
CA SER A 93 -17.25 -1.64 -7.74
C SER A 93 -16.36 -0.82 -8.68
N ARG A 94 -15.82 -1.47 -9.73
CA ARG A 94 -14.86 -0.87 -10.67
C ARG A 94 -15.29 0.48 -11.25
N ASP A 95 -16.59 0.68 -11.46
CA ASP A 95 -17.12 1.94 -12.01
C ASP A 95 -17.11 3.10 -11.00
N THR A 96 -17.29 2.80 -9.72
CA THR A 96 -17.21 3.80 -8.63
C THR A 96 -15.75 4.19 -8.34
N ILE A 97 -14.81 3.25 -8.50
CA ILE A 97 -13.37 3.46 -8.28
C ILE A 97 -12.79 4.45 -9.28
N LYS A 98 -13.09 4.28 -10.57
CA LYS A 98 -12.55 5.13 -11.64
C LYS A 98 -12.87 6.61 -11.43
N ASN A 99 -14.10 6.92 -11.03
CA ASN A 99 -14.55 8.29 -10.82
C ASN A 99 -14.09 8.90 -9.49
N ARG A 100 -13.84 8.07 -8.47
CA ARG A 100 -13.45 8.52 -7.13
C ARG A 100 -11.95 8.67 -6.96
N VAL A 101 -11.14 7.77 -7.52
CA VAL A 101 -9.66 7.91 -7.54
C VAL A 101 -9.25 9.12 -8.36
N ILE A 102 -9.89 9.37 -9.50
CA ILE A 102 -9.64 10.59 -10.29
C ILE A 102 -10.04 11.85 -9.51
N ARG A 103 -11.13 11.81 -8.76
CA ARG A 103 -11.59 12.94 -7.94
C ARG A 103 -10.68 13.14 -6.72
N GLN A 104 -10.27 12.08 -6.02
CA GLN A 104 -9.35 12.18 -4.88
C GLN A 104 -7.93 12.58 -5.29
N LEU A 105 -7.44 12.19 -6.47
CA LEU A 105 -6.18 12.72 -7.02
C LEU A 105 -6.30 14.21 -7.38
N ALA A 106 -7.48 14.68 -7.80
CA ALA A 106 -7.74 16.10 -8.05
C ALA A 106 -7.92 16.91 -6.75
N GLU A 107 -8.63 16.35 -5.78
CA GLU A 107 -8.82 16.94 -4.44
C GLU A 107 -7.52 16.89 -3.59
N TYR A 108 -6.58 15.98 -3.90
CA TYR A 108 -5.29 15.86 -3.25
C TYR A 108 -4.35 17.06 -3.49
N TYR A 109 -4.62 17.86 -4.52
CA TYR A 109 -3.86 19.09 -4.80
C TYR A 109 -4.44 20.32 -4.10
N GLU A 110 -5.57 20.23 -3.38
CA GLU A 110 -6.26 21.41 -2.82
C GLU A 110 -6.42 21.40 -1.29
N GLU A 111 -6.13 20.35 -0.55
CA GLU A 111 -6.25 20.33 0.91
C GLU A 111 -4.91 20.03 1.60
N GLU A 112 -4.33 21.06 2.22
CA GLU A 112 -3.28 20.95 3.24
C GLU A 112 -3.82 20.15 4.44
N PHE A 113 -3.46 18.88 4.53
CA PHE A 113 -3.63 18.10 5.74
C PHE A 113 -2.31 18.07 6.52
N ASP A 114 -2.32 18.68 7.70
CA ASP A 114 -1.23 18.74 8.67
C ASP A 114 -1.04 17.41 9.41
N ASP A 115 -0.87 16.29 8.67
CA ASP A 115 -0.59 14.95 9.22
C ASP A 115 0.82 14.50 8.80
N PRO A 116 1.78 14.35 9.75
CA PRO A 116 3.16 13.94 9.45
C PRO A 116 3.29 12.61 8.70
N ASP A 117 2.28 11.73 8.78
CA ASP A 117 2.29 10.45 8.07
C ASP A 117 1.98 10.59 6.56
N PHE A 118 1.42 11.71 6.17
CA PHE A 118 1.17 12.07 4.78
C PHE A 118 2.47 12.31 3.98
N TYR A 119 3.53 12.74 4.65
CA TYR A 119 4.85 12.94 4.04
C TYR A 119 5.45 11.66 3.47
N LEU A 120 5.21 10.50 4.10
CA LEU A 120 5.75 9.23 3.63
C LEU A 120 5.00 8.67 2.40
N GLU A 121 3.67 8.86 2.34
CA GLU A 121 2.92 8.54 1.11
C GLU A 121 3.36 9.49 -0.02
N GLY A 122 3.51 10.78 0.26
CA GLY A 122 4.00 11.78 -0.68
C GLY A 122 5.41 11.44 -1.19
N GLU A 123 6.34 11.13 -0.30
CA GLU A 123 7.71 10.76 -0.67
C GLU A 123 7.76 9.47 -1.51
N LEU A 124 6.99 8.44 -1.17
CA LEU A 124 6.92 7.22 -1.96
C LEU A 124 6.32 7.47 -3.35
N VAL A 125 5.23 8.25 -3.43
CA VAL A 125 4.60 8.63 -4.69
C VAL A 125 5.54 9.47 -5.54
N GLU A 126 6.25 10.43 -4.95
CA GLU A 126 7.26 11.23 -5.65
C GLU A 126 8.41 10.38 -6.18
N ARG A 127 8.97 9.48 -5.36
CA ARG A 127 10.04 8.57 -5.75
C ARG A 127 9.58 7.59 -6.84
N LEU A 128 8.38 7.03 -6.72
CA LEU A 128 7.77 6.16 -7.72
C LEU A 128 7.58 6.91 -9.04
N THR A 129 7.03 8.13 -8.98
CA THR A 129 6.82 8.98 -10.15
C THR A 129 8.15 9.37 -10.80
N ALA A 130 9.15 9.73 -10.00
CA ALA A 130 10.50 10.04 -10.49
C ALA A 130 11.16 8.83 -11.16
N ALA A 131 11.01 7.63 -10.59
CA ALA A 131 11.52 6.39 -11.17
C ALA A 131 10.81 6.07 -12.50
N LEU A 132 9.48 6.22 -12.56
CA LEU A 132 8.72 6.02 -13.79
C LEU A 132 9.13 7.03 -14.88
N ARG A 133 9.35 8.30 -14.54
CA ARG A 133 9.75 9.34 -15.50
C ARG A 133 11.11 9.08 -16.17
N LYS A 134 11.99 8.31 -15.54
CA LYS A 134 13.28 7.89 -16.13
C LYS A 134 13.12 6.83 -17.23
N MET A 135 11.96 6.19 -17.33
CA MET A 135 11.71 5.13 -18.30
C MET A 135 11.22 5.67 -19.64
N PRO A 136 11.38 4.91 -20.75
CA PRO A 136 10.81 5.27 -22.04
C PRO A 136 9.29 5.51 -21.97
N PRO A 137 8.74 6.48 -22.72
CA PRO A 137 7.32 6.84 -22.66
C PRO A 137 6.36 5.66 -22.88
N GLU A 138 6.71 4.74 -23.76
CA GLU A 138 5.92 3.55 -24.05
C GLU A 138 5.84 2.56 -22.87
N PHE A 139 6.86 2.53 -22.00
CA PHE A 139 6.85 1.74 -20.78
C PHE A 139 5.95 2.40 -19.73
N GLN A 140 6.10 3.73 -19.56
CA GLN A 140 5.25 4.51 -18.66
C GLN A 140 3.77 4.35 -19.03
N GLN A 141 3.43 4.51 -20.32
CA GLN A 141 2.07 4.40 -20.82
C GLN A 141 1.50 2.98 -20.60
N THR A 142 2.28 1.95 -20.96
CA THR A 142 1.88 0.55 -20.77
C THR A 142 1.61 0.24 -19.30
N PHE A 143 2.51 0.70 -18.41
CA PHE A 143 2.38 0.51 -16.97
C PHE A 143 1.16 1.23 -16.40
N ARG A 144 0.91 2.49 -16.80
CA ARG A 144 -0.27 3.26 -16.39
C ARG A 144 -1.56 2.57 -16.80
N MET A 145 -1.68 2.16 -18.07
CA MET A 145 -2.86 1.45 -18.58
C MET A 145 -3.12 0.16 -17.81
N HIS A 146 -2.07 -0.57 -17.45
CA HIS A 146 -2.19 -1.82 -16.72
C HIS A 146 -2.54 -1.61 -15.24
N ARG A 147 -1.81 -0.71 -14.56
CA ARG A 147 -1.92 -0.55 -13.09
C ARG A 147 -2.95 0.47 -12.64
N LEU A 148 -3.05 1.61 -13.31
CA LEU A 148 -3.98 2.66 -12.92
C LEU A 148 -5.35 2.54 -13.62
N GLU A 149 -5.36 2.04 -14.87
CA GLU A 149 -6.60 1.88 -15.63
C GLU A 149 -7.17 0.44 -15.56
N GLY A 150 -6.44 -0.50 -14.94
CA GLY A 150 -6.88 -1.89 -14.74
C GLY A 150 -7.08 -2.68 -16.03
N ARG A 151 -6.44 -2.26 -17.14
CA ARG A 151 -6.59 -2.93 -18.44
C ARG A 151 -5.80 -4.23 -18.49
N THR A 152 -6.34 -5.21 -19.17
CA THR A 152 -5.65 -6.46 -19.45
C THR A 152 -4.55 -6.27 -20.51
N PRO A 153 -3.51 -7.13 -20.54
CA PRO A 153 -2.49 -7.07 -21.58
C PRO A 153 -3.03 -7.14 -23.01
N LYS A 154 -4.16 -7.83 -23.24
CA LYS A 154 -4.80 -7.91 -24.55
C LYS A 154 -5.44 -6.57 -24.97
N GLU A 155 -6.13 -5.91 -24.04
CA GLU A 155 -6.74 -4.59 -24.27
C GLU A 155 -5.67 -3.52 -24.51
N ILE A 156 -4.57 -3.56 -23.76
CA ILE A 156 -3.44 -2.64 -23.93
C ILE A 156 -2.76 -2.88 -25.28
N ALA A 157 -2.55 -4.13 -25.67
CA ALA A 157 -1.97 -4.50 -26.95
C ALA A 157 -2.79 -3.96 -28.12
N ALA A 158 -4.13 -4.13 -28.06
CA ALA A 158 -5.05 -3.57 -29.06
C ALA A 158 -5.01 -2.04 -29.11
N ALA A 159 -4.98 -1.36 -27.94
CA ALA A 159 -4.95 0.09 -27.88
C ALA A 159 -3.64 0.72 -28.36
N LEU A 160 -2.51 0.03 -28.16
CA LEU A 160 -1.17 0.52 -28.52
C LEU A 160 -0.66 -0.02 -29.87
N GLY A 161 -1.40 -0.89 -30.54
CA GLY A 161 -0.99 -1.49 -31.80
C GLY A 161 0.25 -2.41 -31.68
N VAL A 162 0.41 -3.08 -30.55
CA VAL A 162 1.55 -3.98 -30.26
C VAL A 162 1.06 -5.39 -29.91
N SER A 163 1.99 -6.35 -29.81
CA SER A 163 1.62 -7.71 -29.35
C SER A 163 1.43 -7.75 -27.83
N PRO A 164 0.58 -8.68 -27.30
CA PRO A 164 0.47 -8.93 -25.87
C PRO A 164 1.81 -9.29 -25.21
N GLN A 165 2.69 -9.99 -25.94
CA GLN A 165 4.04 -10.31 -25.47
C GLN A 165 4.87 -9.04 -25.24
N THR A 166 4.76 -8.05 -26.15
CA THR A 166 5.41 -6.73 -25.99
C THR A 166 4.90 -6.01 -24.76
N VAL A 167 3.59 -6.06 -24.51
CA VAL A 167 2.97 -5.46 -23.29
C VAL A 167 3.53 -6.13 -22.04
N ASN A 168 3.51 -7.46 -21.97
CA ASN A 168 4.05 -8.21 -20.83
C ASN A 168 5.54 -7.94 -20.60
N TYR A 169 6.32 -7.84 -21.67
CA TYR A 169 7.73 -7.47 -21.61
C TYR A 169 7.91 -6.08 -20.98
N ARG A 170 7.17 -5.07 -21.46
CA ARG A 170 7.24 -3.70 -20.93
C ARG A 170 6.86 -3.64 -19.46
N ILE A 171 5.78 -4.32 -19.06
CA ILE A 171 5.36 -4.42 -17.66
C ILE A 171 6.46 -5.05 -16.81
N GLY A 172 6.99 -6.20 -17.23
CA GLY A 172 8.06 -6.91 -16.51
C GLY A 172 9.32 -6.09 -16.32
N GLN A 173 9.75 -5.37 -17.38
CA GLN A 173 10.92 -4.48 -17.30
C GLN A 173 10.66 -3.28 -16.38
N THR A 174 9.47 -2.68 -16.46
CA THR A 174 9.09 -1.58 -15.55
C THR A 174 9.14 -2.03 -14.09
N VAL A 175 8.56 -3.18 -13.77
CA VAL A 175 8.59 -3.77 -12.43
C VAL A 175 10.01 -4.00 -11.94
N ARG A 176 10.88 -4.55 -12.81
CA ARG A 176 12.30 -4.79 -12.47
C ARG A 176 13.02 -3.50 -12.13
N LEU A 177 12.86 -2.47 -12.97
CA LEU A 177 13.50 -1.16 -12.75
C LEU A 177 12.98 -0.47 -11.49
N LEU A 178 11.67 -0.52 -11.24
CA LEU A 178 11.08 0.00 -9.99
C LEU A 178 11.64 -0.73 -8.77
N ARG A 179 11.81 -2.04 -8.84
CA ARG A 179 12.39 -2.84 -7.74
C ARG A 179 13.85 -2.46 -7.47
N GLU A 180 14.62 -2.13 -8.51
CA GLU A 180 16.03 -1.70 -8.38
C GLU A 180 16.11 -0.28 -7.79
N GLU A 181 15.29 0.67 -8.28
CA GLU A 181 15.29 2.07 -7.85
C GLU A 181 14.68 2.24 -6.43
N LEU A 182 13.69 1.42 -6.08
CA LEU A 182 12.90 1.56 -4.84
C LEU A 182 13.12 0.38 -3.88
N LYS A 183 14.34 -0.15 -3.78
CA LYS A 183 14.67 -1.36 -3.00
C LYS A 183 14.10 -1.32 -1.58
N GLU A 184 14.31 -0.22 -0.87
CA GLU A 184 13.87 -0.03 0.52
C GLU A 184 12.35 0.09 0.65
N TYR A 185 11.70 0.63 -0.39
CA TYR A 185 10.25 0.84 -0.45
C TYR A 185 9.53 -0.26 -1.22
N TRP A 186 10.26 -1.28 -1.74
CA TRP A 186 9.71 -2.30 -2.61
C TRP A 186 8.49 -3.03 -2.01
N PRO A 187 8.47 -3.43 -0.74
CA PRO A 187 7.28 -4.04 -0.14
C PRO A 187 6.05 -3.13 -0.18
N LEU A 188 6.22 -1.81 0.05
CA LEU A 188 5.15 -0.83 -0.07
C LEU A 188 4.69 -0.64 -1.51
N VAL A 189 5.64 -0.60 -2.45
CA VAL A 189 5.34 -0.52 -3.89
C VAL A 189 4.54 -1.73 -4.36
N VAL A 190 4.93 -2.93 -3.94
CA VAL A 190 4.18 -4.17 -4.25
C VAL A 190 2.78 -4.08 -3.69
N LEU A 191 2.63 -3.69 -2.44
CA LEU A 191 1.34 -3.56 -1.79
C LEU A 191 0.44 -2.51 -2.46
N LEU A 192 1.03 -1.38 -2.89
CA LEU A 192 0.32 -0.30 -3.57
C LEU A 192 -0.12 -0.70 -4.98
N LEU A 193 0.73 -1.40 -5.71
CA LEU A 193 0.54 -1.69 -7.12
C LEU A 193 -0.03 -3.09 -7.40
N TRP A 194 0.05 -4.02 -6.44
CA TRP A 194 -0.42 -5.41 -6.56
C TRP A 194 -1.28 -5.82 -5.37
N PRO A 195 -2.45 -5.21 -5.19
CA PRO A 195 -3.34 -5.57 -4.07
C PRO A 195 -3.87 -7.01 -4.15
N ASP A 196 -3.76 -7.67 -5.32
CA ASP A 196 -4.28 -9.03 -5.57
C ASP A 196 -3.24 -10.15 -5.38
N LEU A 197 -2.05 -9.84 -4.84
CA LEU A 197 -1.00 -10.84 -4.57
C LEU A 197 -1.22 -11.56 -3.24
N HIS A 198 -2.42 -12.17 -3.06
CA HIS A 198 -2.74 -13.02 -1.90
C HIS A 198 -3.35 -14.34 -2.37
#